data_264202ac5001cb8b14a88e4cc49d500d
#
_entry.id   264202ac5001cb8b14a88e4cc49d500d
#
_cell.length_a   1.000
_cell.length_b   1.000
_cell.length_c   1.000
_cell.angle_alpha   90.00
_cell.angle_beta   90.00
_cell.angle_gamma   90.00
#
_symmetry.space_group_name_H-M   'P 1'
#
loop_
_entity.id
_entity.type
_entity.pdbx_description
1 polymer ?
#
loop_
_entity_poly.entity_id
_entity_poly.type
_entity_poly.pdbx_seq_one_letter_code
_entity_poly.pdbx_strand_id
1 'polypeptide(L)'
;AGSVALLLICLPMVMFVEDEQKLQMMRYSFLLVGIWWIGFSQYTYYYLPNNKNDNKLHKNVIFNGFKELRKVWQQIKELKSLRRYLGAFFVYSMAVQTIMIIAAYFGEKEVQWGSDSSRIIGLIISILVIQVVAIFGALFTSRLVLKYGNIKVLILLNFLWILICTYAYFVVTPIGFSITAFFVGLVMRAI
;
A
#
# COMPACT_ATOMS: atom_id res chain seq x y z
N ALA A 1 -4.81 -1.33 -10.08
CA ALA A 1 -4.58 -1.72 -11.48
C ALA A 1 -3.31 -1.08 -12.06
N GLY A 2 -3.09 0.24 -11.95
CA GLY A 2 -1.94 0.93 -12.52
C GLY A 2 -0.58 0.46 -12.01
N SER A 3 -0.44 0.18 -10.71
CA SER A 3 0.80 -0.33 -10.12
C SER A 3 1.16 -1.73 -10.62
N VAL A 4 0.16 -2.58 -10.87
CA VAL A 4 0.37 -3.93 -11.42
C VAL A 4 0.86 -3.86 -12.85
N ALA A 5 0.23 -2.99 -13.68
CA ALA A 5 0.66 -2.80 -15.06
C ALA A 5 2.10 -2.29 -15.16
N LEU A 6 2.46 -1.29 -14.33
CA LEU A 6 3.82 -0.77 -14.27
C LEU A 6 4.83 -1.85 -13.84
N LEU A 7 4.47 -2.65 -12.85
CA LEU A 7 5.32 -3.73 -12.34
C LEU A 7 5.53 -4.81 -13.39
N LEU A 8 4.49 -5.18 -14.15
CA LEU A 8 4.58 -6.13 -15.27
C LEU A 8 5.47 -5.63 -16.43
N ILE A 9 5.67 -4.32 -16.55
CA ILE A 9 6.58 -3.74 -17.55
C ILE A 9 8.00 -3.67 -17.00
N CYS A 10 8.18 -3.15 -15.78
CA CYS A 10 9.51 -2.95 -15.20
C CYS A 10 10.22 -4.26 -14.85
N LEU A 11 9.44 -5.29 -14.48
CA LEU A 11 10.00 -6.55 -14.00
C LEU A 11 10.71 -7.34 -15.10
N PRO A 12 10.12 -7.59 -16.29
CA PRO A 12 10.82 -8.22 -17.40
C PRO A 12 12.06 -7.41 -17.83
N MET A 13 11.94 -6.07 -17.84
CA MET A 13 13.03 -5.17 -18.21
C MET A 13 14.28 -5.35 -17.35
N VAL A 14 14.12 -5.71 -16.06
CA VAL A 14 15.25 -5.95 -15.14
C VAL A 14 15.68 -7.41 -15.13
N MET A 15 14.73 -8.37 -15.31
CA MET A 15 15.02 -9.80 -15.19
C MET A 15 15.70 -10.43 -16.42
N PHE A 16 15.39 -9.95 -17.63
CA PHE A 16 15.91 -10.52 -18.87
C PHE A 16 17.22 -9.92 -19.35
N VAL A 17 17.89 -9.14 -18.51
CA VAL A 17 19.14 -8.44 -18.86
C VAL A 17 20.31 -9.01 -18.05
N GLU A 18 21.50 -9.03 -18.67
CA GLU A 18 22.76 -9.47 -18.06
C GLU A 18 23.12 -8.64 -16.82
N ASP A 19 23.85 -9.24 -15.89
CA ASP A 19 24.14 -8.64 -14.57
C ASP A 19 24.81 -7.27 -14.64
N GLU A 20 25.67 -7.03 -15.63
CA GLU A 20 26.34 -5.74 -15.83
C GLU A 20 25.38 -4.60 -16.18
N GLN A 21 24.27 -4.89 -16.84
CA GLN A 21 23.29 -3.90 -17.27
C GLN A 21 22.08 -3.76 -16.31
N LYS A 22 21.94 -4.65 -15.33
CA LYS A 22 20.83 -4.62 -14.36
C LYS A 22 20.72 -3.28 -13.65
N LEU A 23 21.85 -2.68 -13.25
CA LEU A 23 21.86 -1.39 -12.57
C LEU A 23 21.31 -0.26 -13.45
N GLN A 24 21.64 -0.28 -14.75
CA GLN A 24 21.10 0.70 -15.70
C GLN A 24 19.61 0.51 -15.93
N MET A 25 19.15 -0.74 -16.05
CA MET A 25 17.72 -1.05 -16.20
C MET A 25 16.90 -0.65 -14.97
N MET A 26 17.45 -0.80 -13.76
CA MET A 26 16.82 -0.26 -12.55
C MET A 26 16.68 1.28 -12.63
N ARG A 27 17.70 2.00 -13.08
CA ARG A 27 17.62 3.46 -13.25
C ARG A 27 16.56 3.86 -14.28
N TYR A 28 16.46 3.14 -15.41
CA TYR A 28 15.40 3.37 -16.39
C TYR A 28 14.02 3.07 -15.84
N SER A 29 13.89 2.06 -14.99
CA SER A 29 12.61 1.76 -14.29
C SER A 29 12.16 2.94 -13.43
N PHE A 30 13.04 3.61 -12.70
CA PHE A 30 12.70 4.83 -11.96
C PHE A 30 12.21 5.96 -12.86
N LEU A 31 12.88 6.19 -14.01
CA LEU A 31 12.45 7.19 -14.98
C LEU A 31 11.07 6.85 -15.54
N LEU A 32 10.83 5.58 -15.86
CA LEU A 32 9.56 5.09 -16.38
C LEU A 32 8.42 5.28 -15.36
N VAL A 33 8.68 5.04 -14.07
CA VAL A 33 7.74 5.36 -12.98
C VAL A 33 7.42 6.86 -12.95
N GLY A 34 8.42 7.72 -13.08
CA GLY A 34 8.22 9.18 -13.13
C GLY A 34 7.34 9.62 -14.30
N ILE A 35 7.63 9.11 -15.51
CA ILE A 35 6.86 9.39 -16.73
C ILE A 35 5.42 8.88 -16.58
N TRP A 36 5.24 7.68 -16.00
CA TRP A 36 3.92 7.10 -15.72
C TRP A 36 3.08 8.01 -14.81
N TRP A 37 3.69 8.49 -13.72
CA TRP A 37 3.01 9.41 -12.80
C TRP A 37 2.62 10.73 -13.48
N ILE A 38 3.53 11.33 -14.25
CA ILE A 38 3.27 12.59 -14.99
C ILE A 38 2.13 12.36 -16.00
N GLY A 39 2.18 11.27 -16.78
CA GLY A 39 1.17 10.97 -17.78
C GLY A 39 -0.23 10.81 -17.20
N PHE A 40 -0.37 10.02 -16.13
CA PHE A 40 -1.66 9.84 -15.47
C PHE A 40 -2.13 11.08 -14.71
N SER A 41 -1.23 11.91 -14.21
CA SER A 41 -1.59 13.20 -13.61
C SER A 41 -2.22 14.14 -14.64
N GLN A 42 -1.64 14.22 -15.86
CA GLN A 42 -2.20 15.04 -16.93
C GLN A 42 -3.60 14.57 -17.34
N TYR A 43 -3.80 13.24 -17.43
CA TYR A 43 -5.12 12.68 -17.69
C TYR A 43 -6.14 13.09 -16.63
N THR A 44 -5.76 13.03 -15.35
CA THR A 44 -6.61 13.44 -14.22
C THR A 44 -6.94 14.94 -14.29
N TYR A 45 -5.95 15.80 -14.59
CA TYR A 45 -6.18 17.25 -14.71
C TYR A 45 -7.12 17.60 -15.88
N TYR A 46 -7.06 16.85 -16.98
CA TYR A 46 -7.93 17.08 -18.13
C TYR A 46 -9.39 16.76 -17.84
N TYR A 47 -9.66 15.69 -17.09
CA TYR A 47 -11.02 15.23 -16.78
C TYR A 47 -11.59 15.81 -15.49
N LEU A 48 -10.76 16.41 -14.64
CA LEU A 48 -11.26 17.01 -13.40
C LEU A 48 -12.02 18.30 -13.72
N PRO A 49 -13.30 18.41 -13.34
CA PRO A 49 -14.04 19.65 -13.57
C PRO A 49 -13.38 20.79 -12.82
N ASN A 50 -12.99 21.82 -13.58
CA ASN A 50 -12.40 23.02 -13.04
C ASN A 50 -13.48 23.73 -12.19
N ASN A 51 -13.41 23.58 -10.88
CA ASN A 51 -14.30 24.26 -9.97
C ASN A 51 -13.96 25.75 -10.08
N LYS A 52 -14.75 26.50 -10.87
CA LYS A 52 -14.66 27.95 -10.99
C LYS A 52 -15.11 28.59 -9.67
N ASN A 53 -14.38 28.31 -8.60
CA ASN A 53 -14.43 29.15 -7.44
C ASN A 53 -13.65 30.42 -7.80
N ASP A 54 -14.36 31.50 -8.05
CA ASP A 54 -13.85 32.87 -8.23
C ASP A 54 -13.15 33.41 -6.96
N ASN A 55 -12.68 32.58 -6.11
CA ASN A 55 -11.84 32.97 -5.00
C ASN A 55 -10.46 33.34 -5.55
N LYS A 56 -10.33 34.63 -5.91
CA LYS A 56 -9.03 35.23 -6.20
C LYS A 56 -8.04 34.78 -5.15
N LEU A 57 -6.94 34.21 -5.62
CA LEU A 57 -5.81 33.81 -4.78
C LEU A 57 -5.35 35.01 -3.96
N HIS A 58 -5.91 35.19 -2.79
CA HIS A 58 -5.42 36.18 -1.83
C HIS A 58 -4.05 35.77 -1.34
N LYS A 59 -3.11 36.71 -1.20
CA LYS A 59 -1.76 36.46 -0.64
C LYS A 59 -1.73 35.66 0.68
N ASN A 60 -2.87 35.53 1.35
CA ASN A 60 -3.00 34.87 2.64
C ASN A 60 -3.59 33.44 2.56
N VAL A 61 -3.60 32.79 1.37
CA VAL A 61 -4.19 31.43 1.22
C VAL A 61 -3.52 30.41 2.16
N ILE A 62 -2.20 30.50 2.32
CA ILE A 62 -1.45 29.62 3.23
C ILE A 62 -1.88 29.85 4.69
N PHE A 63 -1.98 31.10 5.14
CA PHE A 63 -2.42 31.42 6.51
C PHE A 63 -3.89 31.03 6.76
N ASN A 64 -4.74 31.18 5.76
CA ASN A 64 -6.13 30.70 5.82
C ASN A 64 -6.21 29.18 5.94
N GLY A 65 -5.36 28.44 5.22
CA GLY A 65 -5.23 27.01 5.35
C GLY A 65 -4.86 26.58 6.79
N PHE A 66 -3.88 27.23 7.41
CA PHE A 66 -3.53 26.98 8.82
C PHE A 66 -4.67 27.33 9.79
N LYS A 67 -5.41 28.40 9.52
CA LYS A 67 -6.57 28.78 10.33
C LYS A 67 -7.70 27.76 10.23
N GLU A 68 -7.97 27.25 9.03
CA GLU A 68 -8.96 26.17 8.84
C GLU A 68 -8.51 24.86 9.49
N LEU A 69 -7.25 24.46 9.37
CA LEU A 69 -6.69 23.32 10.09
C LEU A 69 -6.85 23.44 11.60
N ARG A 70 -6.62 24.65 12.13
CA ARG A 70 -6.80 24.91 13.57
C ARG A 70 -8.26 24.78 14.00
N LYS A 71 -9.22 25.24 13.17
CA LYS A 71 -10.66 25.05 13.44
C LYS A 71 -11.05 23.57 13.43
N VAL A 72 -10.61 22.84 12.40
CA VAL A 72 -10.84 21.39 12.30
C VAL A 72 -10.24 20.68 13.51
N TRP A 73 -9.04 21.04 13.93
CA TRP A 73 -8.41 20.49 15.12
C TRP A 73 -9.20 20.76 16.41
N GLN A 74 -9.77 21.96 16.57
CA GLN A 74 -10.64 22.29 17.70
C GLN A 74 -11.92 21.44 17.67
N GLN A 75 -12.57 21.28 16.52
CA GLN A 75 -13.74 20.44 16.36
C GLN A 75 -13.46 18.98 16.70
N ILE A 76 -12.30 18.44 16.28
CA ILE A 76 -11.87 17.08 16.62
C ILE A 76 -11.67 16.93 18.15
N LYS A 77 -11.17 17.95 18.82
CA LYS A 77 -11.00 17.92 20.30
C LYS A 77 -12.35 17.81 21.03
N GLU A 78 -13.39 18.42 20.51
CA GLU A 78 -14.75 18.36 21.10
C GLU A 78 -15.38 16.98 20.92
N LEU A 79 -15.11 16.31 19.79
CA LEU A 79 -15.65 14.99 19.47
C LEU A 79 -14.77 13.86 20.04
N LYS A 80 -14.98 13.50 21.31
CA LYS A 80 -14.18 12.47 22.02
C LYS A 80 -14.10 11.14 21.25
N SER A 81 -15.18 10.69 20.64
CA SER A 81 -15.24 9.45 19.86
C SER A 81 -14.37 9.52 18.61
N LEU A 82 -14.42 10.63 17.87
CA LEU A 82 -13.62 10.86 16.66
C LEU A 82 -12.12 10.92 16.99
N ARG A 83 -11.76 11.60 18.07
CA ARG A 83 -10.35 11.70 18.52
C ARG A 83 -9.78 10.32 18.88
N ARG A 84 -10.55 9.48 19.60
CA ARG A 84 -10.14 8.11 19.93
C ARG A 84 -9.99 7.25 18.67
N TYR A 85 -10.93 7.36 17.75
CA TYR A 85 -10.88 6.65 16.48
C TYR A 85 -9.66 7.05 15.66
N LEU A 86 -9.38 8.35 15.50
CA LEU A 86 -8.21 8.85 14.76
C LEU A 86 -6.90 8.39 15.39
N GLY A 87 -6.79 8.40 16.72
CA GLY A 87 -5.61 7.90 17.43
C GLY A 87 -5.38 6.40 17.19
N ALA A 88 -6.44 5.60 17.32
CA ALA A 88 -6.38 4.17 17.04
C ALA A 88 -6.03 3.88 15.57
N PHE A 89 -6.65 4.60 14.64
CA PHE A 89 -6.37 4.48 13.22
C PHE A 89 -4.94 4.85 12.86
N PHE A 90 -4.38 5.89 13.48
CA PHE A 90 -2.99 6.29 13.29
C PHE A 90 -2.03 5.18 13.72
N VAL A 91 -2.19 4.64 14.95
CA VAL A 91 -1.35 3.55 15.46
C VAL A 91 -1.48 2.31 14.57
N TYR A 92 -2.69 1.95 14.18
CA TYR A 92 -2.95 0.83 13.28
C TYR A 92 -2.27 1.01 11.90
N SER A 93 -2.42 2.18 11.28
CA SER A 93 -1.81 2.49 9.98
C SER A 93 -0.28 2.41 10.04
N MET A 94 0.32 2.92 11.13
CA MET A 94 1.78 2.81 11.32
C MET A 94 2.21 1.34 11.47
N ALA A 95 1.48 0.54 12.25
CA ALA A 95 1.77 -0.88 12.42
C ALA A 95 1.73 -1.64 11.08
N VAL A 96 0.69 -1.42 10.27
CA VAL A 96 0.56 -2.06 8.95
C VAL A 96 1.70 -1.66 8.01
N GLN A 97 2.06 -0.38 7.96
CA GLN A 97 3.18 0.09 7.14
C GLN A 97 4.51 -0.54 7.59
N THR A 98 4.74 -0.63 8.90
CA THR A 98 5.93 -1.27 9.46
C THR A 98 6.00 -2.74 9.09
N ILE A 99 4.88 -3.49 9.21
CA ILE A 99 4.81 -4.91 8.82
C ILE A 99 5.20 -5.08 7.35
N MET A 100 4.75 -4.19 6.45
CA MET A 100 5.09 -4.28 5.02
C MET A 100 6.59 -4.16 4.76
N ILE A 101 7.26 -3.23 5.43
CA ILE A 101 8.71 -3.03 5.29
C ILE A 101 9.45 -4.23 5.87
N ILE A 102 9.07 -4.68 7.07
CA ILE A 102 9.71 -5.81 7.74
C ILE A 102 9.47 -7.11 6.97
N ALA A 103 8.28 -7.34 6.42
CA ALA A 103 7.95 -8.54 5.67
C ALA A 103 8.83 -8.69 4.41
N ALA A 104 9.14 -7.60 3.72
CA ALA A 104 10.07 -7.64 2.59
C ALA A 104 11.48 -8.03 3.02
N TYR A 105 11.99 -7.43 4.09
CA TYR A 105 13.29 -7.75 4.66
C TYR A 105 13.35 -9.20 5.20
N PHE A 106 12.30 -9.64 5.90
CA PHE A 106 12.17 -11.03 6.39
C PHE A 106 12.21 -12.02 5.24
N GLY A 107 11.45 -11.77 4.17
CA GLY A 107 11.45 -12.61 2.97
C GLY A 107 12.84 -12.71 2.31
N GLU A 108 13.64 -11.65 2.40
CA GLU A 108 15.00 -11.64 1.83
C GLU A 108 16.01 -12.41 2.69
N LYS A 109 15.95 -12.29 4.02
CA LYS A 109 17.00 -12.73 4.94
C LYS A 109 16.72 -14.05 5.65
N GLU A 110 15.48 -14.29 6.04
CA GLU A 110 15.10 -15.40 6.92
C GLU A 110 14.54 -16.60 6.16
N VAL A 111 13.99 -16.39 4.96
CA VAL A 111 13.43 -17.47 4.15
C VAL A 111 14.56 -18.21 3.42
N GLN A 112 14.59 -19.52 3.56
CA GLN A 112 15.59 -20.41 2.93
C GLN A 112 15.27 -20.64 1.45
N TRP A 113 15.78 -19.76 0.60
CA TRP A 113 15.65 -19.85 -0.86
C TRP A 113 16.77 -20.69 -1.45
N GLY A 114 16.69 -21.85 -1.86
CA GLY A 114 17.77 -22.73 -2.35
C GLY A 114 18.86 -22.09 -3.23
N SER A 115 18.57 -20.94 -3.90
CA SER A 115 19.54 -20.15 -4.69
C SER A 115 19.17 -18.68 -4.71
N ASP A 116 20.15 -17.80 -5.06
CA ASP A 116 19.93 -16.36 -5.20
C ASP A 116 18.89 -16.02 -6.26
N SER A 117 18.89 -16.74 -7.37
CA SER A 117 17.88 -16.58 -8.42
C SER A 117 16.47 -16.96 -7.92
N SER A 118 16.35 -18.06 -7.17
CA SER A 118 15.07 -18.48 -6.57
C SER A 118 14.56 -17.45 -5.55
N ARG A 119 15.47 -16.81 -4.80
CA ARG A 119 15.12 -15.73 -3.85
C ARG A 119 14.50 -14.55 -4.57
N ILE A 120 15.18 -14.03 -5.61
CA ILE A 120 14.71 -12.87 -6.37
C ILE A 120 13.35 -13.18 -7.02
N ILE A 121 13.23 -14.30 -7.71
CA ILE A 121 11.99 -14.73 -8.37
C ILE A 121 10.87 -14.92 -7.34
N GLY A 122 11.15 -15.58 -6.23
CA GLY A 122 10.17 -15.84 -5.18
C GLY A 122 9.63 -14.56 -4.52
N LEU A 123 10.51 -13.59 -4.23
CA LEU A 123 10.09 -12.29 -3.70
C LEU A 123 9.22 -11.52 -4.70
N ILE A 124 9.59 -11.55 -5.98
CA ILE A 124 8.82 -10.89 -7.04
C ILE A 124 7.43 -11.53 -7.19
N ILE A 125 7.37 -12.85 -7.26
CA ILE A 125 6.10 -13.60 -7.33
C ILE A 125 5.24 -13.26 -6.10
N SER A 126 5.83 -13.22 -4.91
CA SER A 126 5.10 -12.87 -3.68
C SER A 126 4.51 -11.45 -3.74
N ILE A 127 5.25 -10.48 -4.25
CA ILE A 127 4.73 -9.11 -4.45
C ILE A 127 3.59 -9.10 -5.46
N LEU A 128 3.69 -9.84 -6.56
CA LEU A 128 2.62 -9.95 -7.55
C LEU A 128 1.38 -10.61 -6.95
N VAL A 129 1.54 -11.69 -6.19
CA VAL A 129 0.45 -12.37 -5.49
C VAL A 129 -0.24 -11.40 -4.54
N ILE A 130 0.50 -10.67 -3.72
CA ILE A 130 -0.06 -9.64 -2.82
C ILE A 130 -0.91 -8.63 -3.61
N GLN A 131 -0.41 -8.14 -4.74
CA GLN A 131 -1.10 -7.13 -5.55
C GLN A 131 -2.41 -7.64 -6.17
N VAL A 132 -2.39 -8.87 -6.71
CA VAL A 132 -3.57 -9.49 -7.33
C VAL A 132 -4.61 -9.84 -6.25
N VAL A 133 -4.17 -10.48 -5.17
CA VAL A 133 -5.06 -10.88 -4.07
C VAL A 133 -5.65 -9.66 -3.36
N ALA A 134 -4.91 -8.55 -3.26
CA ALA A 134 -5.39 -7.31 -2.66
C ALA A 134 -6.61 -6.72 -3.40
N ILE A 135 -6.74 -6.95 -4.72
CA ILE A 135 -7.92 -6.52 -5.49
C ILE A 135 -9.16 -7.29 -4.99
N PHE A 136 -9.04 -8.61 -4.89
CA PHE A 136 -10.13 -9.45 -4.37
C PHE A 136 -10.42 -9.18 -2.90
N GLY A 137 -9.39 -8.98 -2.09
CA GLY A 137 -9.48 -8.60 -0.69
C GLY A 137 -10.28 -7.31 -0.49
N ALA A 138 -10.01 -6.28 -1.28
CA ALA A 138 -10.73 -5.01 -1.22
C ALA A 138 -12.22 -5.19 -1.57
N LEU A 139 -12.54 -5.95 -2.63
CA LEU A 139 -13.93 -6.24 -3.02
C LEU A 139 -14.67 -7.03 -1.95
N PHE A 140 -14.02 -8.05 -1.39
CA PHE A 140 -14.59 -8.87 -0.32
C PHE A 140 -14.86 -8.05 0.95
N THR A 141 -13.89 -7.25 1.37
CA THR A 141 -14.03 -6.40 2.56
C THR A 141 -15.09 -5.32 2.36
N SER A 142 -15.20 -4.71 1.17
CA SER A 142 -16.25 -3.76 0.87
C SER A 142 -17.65 -4.37 1.07
N ARG A 143 -17.85 -5.61 0.63
CA ARG A 143 -19.11 -6.33 0.85
C ARG A 143 -19.36 -6.65 2.32
N LEU A 144 -18.32 -7.04 3.06
CA LEU A 144 -18.42 -7.30 4.50
C LEU A 144 -18.80 -6.04 5.28
N VAL A 145 -18.20 -4.89 4.92
CA VAL A 145 -18.49 -3.59 5.53
C VAL A 145 -19.95 -3.20 5.33
N LEU A 146 -20.50 -3.40 4.14
CA LEU A 146 -21.92 -3.13 3.86
C LEU A 146 -22.85 -4.01 4.68
N LYS A 147 -22.45 -5.26 4.97
CA LYS A 147 -23.30 -6.23 5.70
C LYS A 147 -23.17 -6.12 7.22
N TYR A 148 -21.95 -5.93 7.74
CA TYR A 148 -21.67 -6.01 9.18
C TYR A 148 -21.29 -4.66 9.81
N GLY A 149 -21.04 -3.63 9.00
CA GLY A 149 -20.61 -2.30 9.42
C GLY A 149 -19.10 -2.18 9.62
N ASN A 150 -18.60 -0.95 9.51
CA ASN A 150 -17.18 -0.62 9.52
C ASN A 150 -16.43 -1.13 10.77
N ILE A 151 -16.99 -0.91 11.96
CA ILE A 151 -16.28 -1.18 13.22
C ILE A 151 -16.03 -2.68 13.41
N LYS A 152 -17.04 -3.51 13.14
CA LYS A 152 -16.92 -4.97 13.29
C LYS A 152 -15.92 -5.56 12.31
N VAL A 153 -15.94 -5.07 11.07
CA VAL A 153 -14.99 -5.51 10.04
C VAL A 153 -13.57 -5.08 10.39
N LEU A 154 -13.36 -3.88 10.92
CA LEU A 154 -12.06 -3.41 11.36
C LEU A 154 -11.48 -4.27 12.49
N ILE A 155 -12.30 -4.67 13.45
CA ILE A 155 -11.91 -5.58 14.53
C ILE A 155 -11.52 -6.96 13.96
N LEU A 156 -12.32 -7.49 13.02
CA LEU A 156 -12.01 -8.76 12.33
C LEU A 156 -10.67 -8.69 11.59
N LEU A 157 -10.44 -7.62 10.86
CA LEU A 157 -9.17 -7.42 10.12
C LEU A 157 -7.97 -7.32 11.06
N ASN A 158 -8.12 -6.63 12.19
CA ASN A 158 -7.07 -6.55 13.20
C ASN A 158 -6.74 -7.94 13.80
N PHE A 159 -7.77 -8.74 14.05
CA PHE A 159 -7.59 -10.12 14.50
C PHE A 159 -6.88 -10.99 13.45
N LEU A 160 -7.25 -10.84 12.18
CA LEU A 160 -6.55 -11.52 11.08
C LEU A 160 -5.08 -11.11 10.98
N TRP A 161 -4.75 -9.82 11.20
CA TRP A 161 -3.36 -9.37 11.25
C TRP A 161 -2.56 -10.06 12.36
N ILE A 162 -3.13 -10.23 13.54
CA ILE A 162 -2.48 -10.94 14.64
C ILE A 162 -2.20 -12.40 14.24
N LEU A 163 -3.17 -13.08 13.62
CA LEU A 163 -2.99 -14.45 13.14
C LEU A 163 -1.90 -14.55 12.07
N ILE A 164 -1.88 -13.61 11.11
CA ILE A 164 -0.86 -13.57 10.04
C ILE A 164 0.53 -13.37 10.65
N CYS A 165 0.70 -12.44 11.58
CA CYS A 165 1.98 -12.20 12.25
C CYS A 165 2.42 -13.41 13.08
N THR A 166 1.50 -14.07 13.77
CA THR A 166 1.80 -15.31 14.52
C THR A 166 2.23 -16.44 13.60
N TYR A 167 1.54 -16.61 12.48
CA TYR A 167 1.92 -17.61 11.48
C TYR A 167 3.28 -17.29 10.85
N ALA A 168 3.53 -16.03 10.49
CA ALA A 168 4.78 -15.58 9.90
C ALA A 168 6.01 -15.88 10.79
N TYR A 169 5.84 -15.90 12.11
CA TYR A 169 6.91 -16.27 13.05
C TYR A 169 7.46 -17.70 12.84
N PHE A 170 6.60 -18.61 12.38
CA PHE A 170 6.99 -20.01 12.13
C PHE A 170 7.41 -20.29 10.68
N VAL A 171 7.33 -19.29 9.82
CA VAL A 171 7.62 -19.44 8.39
C VAL A 171 9.13 -19.36 8.14
N VAL A 172 9.69 -20.45 7.62
CA VAL A 172 11.10 -20.54 7.18
C VAL A 172 11.19 -20.97 5.71
N THR A 173 10.09 -21.49 5.16
CA THR A 173 10.05 -22.05 3.80
C THR A 173 9.50 -21.05 2.78
N PRO A 174 9.94 -21.13 1.50
CA PRO A 174 9.41 -20.29 0.42
C PRO A 174 7.89 -20.43 0.22
N ILE A 175 7.37 -21.65 0.38
CA ILE A 175 5.94 -21.93 0.25
C ILE A 175 5.17 -21.26 1.40
N GLY A 176 5.65 -21.37 2.64
CA GLY A 176 5.06 -20.68 3.79
C GLY A 176 5.04 -19.16 3.62
N PHE A 177 6.12 -18.60 3.06
CA PHE A 177 6.18 -17.17 2.74
C PHE A 177 5.14 -16.76 1.69
N SER A 178 4.96 -17.55 0.64
CA SER A 178 3.94 -17.32 -0.39
C SER A 178 2.51 -17.37 0.17
N ILE A 179 2.24 -18.29 1.09
CA ILE A 179 0.96 -18.38 1.80
C ILE A 179 0.75 -17.15 2.67
N THR A 180 1.77 -16.70 3.40
CA THR A 180 1.72 -15.45 4.17
C THR A 180 1.43 -14.26 3.27
N ALA A 181 2.11 -14.15 2.13
CA ALA A 181 1.90 -13.12 1.13
C ALA A 181 0.45 -13.09 0.62
N PHE A 182 -0.16 -14.26 0.40
CA PHE A 182 -1.57 -14.37 0.03
C PHE A 182 -2.50 -13.77 1.08
N PHE A 183 -2.36 -14.14 2.35
CA PHE A 183 -3.20 -13.62 3.43
C PHE A 183 -2.95 -12.12 3.68
N VAL A 184 -1.70 -11.68 3.62
CA VAL A 184 -1.35 -10.25 3.68
C VAL A 184 -2.04 -9.48 2.56
N GLY A 185 -1.98 -9.98 1.32
CA GLY A 185 -2.68 -9.36 0.19
C GLY A 185 -4.17 -9.21 0.43
N LEU A 186 -4.81 -10.22 1.01
CA LEU A 186 -6.25 -10.22 1.28
C LEU A 186 -6.67 -9.15 2.29
N VAL A 187 -5.83 -8.88 3.30
CA VAL A 187 -6.13 -7.94 4.39
C VAL A 187 -5.56 -6.54 4.13
N MET A 188 -4.49 -6.41 3.36
CA MET A 188 -3.73 -5.16 3.17
C MET A 188 -4.57 -3.99 2.64
N ARG A 189 -5.47 -4.22 1.70
CA ARG A 189 -6.30 -3.17 1.07
C ARG A 189 -7.75 -3.16 1.55
N ALA A 190 -7.99 -3.81 2.66
CA ALA A 190 -9.29 -3.88 3.29
C ALA A 190 -9.64 -2.59 4.09
N ILE A 191 -8.76 -1.62 4.08
CA ILE A 191 -8.84 -0.35 4.84
C ILE A 191 -8.78 0.81 3.84
#